data_191380864923ebcbb370b2d85bf11399
#
_entry.id   191380864923ebcbb370b2d85bf11399
#
_cell.length_a   1.000
_cell.length_b   1.000
_cell.length_c   1.000
_cell.angle_alpha   90.00
_cell.angle_beta   90.00
_cell.angle_gamma   90.00
#
_symmetry.space_group_name_H-M   'P 1'
#
loop_
_entity.id
_entity.type
_entity.pdbx_description
1 polymer ?
#
loop_
_entity_poly.entity_id
_entity_poly.type
_entity_poly.pdbx_seq_one_letter_code
_entity_poly.pdbx_strand_id
1 'polypeptide(L)'
;MIIFQENLDNIKPEMLGNFFEGWNKFPSKEKHFELLQNSEFKILAVDNETKKVVGYINAITDGVLSAYIPLLEVVPEFKNKGIGTELVKRMLEKLKDYYMIDIVCDESVHGFYEKSGMKKYSAMILRNYDKQS
;
A
#
# COMPACT_ATOMS: atom_id res chain seq x y z
N MET A 1 -2.54 12.66 -15.71
CA MET A 1 -3.61 11.65 -15.50
C MET A 1 -3.06 10.46 -14.74
N ILE A 2 -3.78 10.03 -13.72
CA ILE A 2 -3.39 8.88 -12.91
C ILE A 2 -4.15 7.65 -13.39
N ILE A 3 -3.41 6.57 -13.65
CA ILE A 3 -3.99 5.29 -14.06
C ILE A 3 -3.77 4.30 -12.94
N PHE A 4 -4.82 3.57 -12.55
CA PHE A 4 -4.75 2.54 -11.51
C PHE A 4 -4.67 1.17 -12.18
N GLN A 5 -3.74 0.33 -11.71
CA GLN A 5 -3.62 -1.04 -12.21
C GLN A 5 -3.40 -2.03 -11.08
N GLU A 6 -3.85 -3.25 -11.27
CA GLU A 6 -3.85 -4.29 -10.23
C GLU A 6 -2.78 -5.36 -10.43
N ASN A 7 -1.82 -5.09 -11.32
CA ASN A 7 -0.73 -6.00 -11.62
C ASN A 7 0.53 -5.21 -11.87
N LEU A 8 1.63 -5.90 -12.17
CA LEU A 8 2.92 -5.26 -12.41
C LEU A 8 3.29 -5.20 -13.89
N ASP A 9 2.30 -5.35 -14.77
CA ASP A 9 2.53 -5.27 -16.21
C ASP A 9 3.15 -3.92 -16.57
N ASN A 10 4.26 -3.97 -17.31
CA ASN A 10 5.01 -2.78 -17.74
C ASN A 10 5.58 -1.93 -16.60
N ILE A 11 5.64 -2.48 -15.39
CA ILE A 11 6.24 -1.81 -14.24
C ILE A 11 7.66 -2.34 -14.05
N LYS A 12 8.60 -1.43 -13.84
CA LYS A 12 10.01 -1.76 -13.57
C LYS A 12 10.41 -1.14 -12.24
N PRO A 13 11.40 -1.73 -11.54
CA PRO A 13 11.85 -1.18 -10.26
C PRO A 13 12.21 0.30 -10.29
N GLU A 14 12.80 0.79 -11.40
CA GLU A 14 13.18 2.21 -11.52
C GLU A 14 12.00 3.15 -11.41
N MET A 15 10.78 2.67 -11.65
CA MET A 15 9.56 3.49 -11.56
C MET A 15 9.10 3.70 -10.12
N LEU A 16 9.73 3.00 -9.15
CA LEU A 16 9.36 3.05 -7.73
C LEU A 16 10.32 3.96 -6.96
N GLY A 17 10.10 5.26 -7.03
CA GLY A 17 10.94 6.22 -6.33
C GLY A 17 10.15 7.03 -5.32
N ASN A 18 10.86 7.61 -4.32
CA ASN A 18 10.29 8.53 -3.32
C ASN A 18 9.27 7.90 -2.37
N PHE A 19 9.34 6.58 -2.17
CA PHE A 19 8.54 5.88 -1.17
C PHE A 19 9.31 5.72 0.14
N PHE A 20 8.62 5.21 1.17
CA PHE A 20 9.16 4.98 2.51
C PHE A 20 9.58 6.28 3.21
N GLU A 21 8.76 7.33 3.04
CA GLU A 21 8.99 8.62 3.67
C GLU A 21 9.05 8.46 5.18
N GLY A 22 10.08 9.06 5.79
CA GLY A 22 10.26 9.01 7.24
C GLY A 22 10.99 7.78 7.75
N TRP A 23 11.25 6.80 6.90
CA TRP A 23 12.01 5.62 7.32
C TRP A 23 13.49 5.93 7.37
N ASN A 24 14.14 5.54 8.47
CA ASN A 24 15.57 5.74 8.65
C ASN A 24 16.39 4.91 7.67
N LYS A 25 15.98 3.66 7.48
CA LYS A 25 16.49 2.74 6.45
C LYS A 25 15.30 2.21 5.70
N PHE A 26 15.43 2.04 4.39
CA PHE A 26 14.31 1.60 3.58
C PHE A 26 14.75 0.65 2.47
N PRO A 27 13.83 -0.19 1.97
CA PRO A 27 14.15 -1.14 0.90
C PRO A 27 14.57 -0.44 -0.39
N SER A 28 15.47 -1.08 -1.13
CA SER A 28 15.81 -0.63 -2.49
C SER A 28 14.58 -0.72 -3.39
N LYS A 29 14.66 -0.07 -4.55
CA LYS A 29 13.59 -0.15 -5.54
C LYS A 29 13.35 -1.60 -5.99
N GLU A 30 14.41 -2.38 -6.13
CA GLU A 30 14.34 -3.79 -6.48
C GLU A 30 13.63 -4.60 -5.39
N LYS A 31 13.94 -4.35 -4.13
CA LYS A 31 13.30 -5.02 -3.02
C LYS A 31 11.83 -4.61 -2.88
N HIS A 32 11.54 -3.35 -3.13
CA HIS A 32 10.16 -2.85 -3.16
C HIS A 32 9.37 -3.57 -4.25
N PHE A 33 9.95 -3.72 -5.42
CA PHE A 33 9.31 -4.45 -6.51
C PHE A 33 9.06 -5.91 -6.11
N GLU A 34 10.02 -6.54 -5.45
CA GLU A 34 9.91 -7.93 -4.99
C GLU A 34 8.76 -8.10 -4.00
N LEU A 35 8.61 -7.18 -3.03
CA LEU A 35 7.51 -7.29 -2.08
C LEU A 35 6.14 -7.14 -2.77
N LEU A 36 6.07 -6.33 -3.82
CA LEU A 36 4.84 -6.20 -4.59
C LEU A 36 4.56 -7.48 -5.39
N GLN A 37 5.60 -8.10 -5.96
CA GLN A 37 5.46 -9.37 -6.66
C GLN A 37 4.93 -10.46 -5.74
N ASN A 38 5.41 -10.48 -4.49
CA ASN A 38 5.08 -11.51 -3.53
C ASN A 38 3.76 -11.26 -2.78
N SER A 39 3.12 -10.12 -2.99
CA SER A 39 1.81 -9.83 -2.40
C SER A 39 0.72 -10.40 -3.28
N GLU A 40 -0.28 -11.07 -2.68
CA GLU A 40 -1.41 -11.63 -3.43
C GLU A 40 -2.19 -10.53 -4.14
N PHE A 41 -2.35 -9.39 -3.48
CA PHE A 41 -3.04 -8.25 -4.08
C PHE A 41 -2.16 -7.01 -4.04
N LYS A 42 -2.16 -6.26 -5.14
CA LYS A 42 -1.48 -4.98 -5.24
C LYS A 42 -2.28 -4.08 -6.17
N ILE A 43 -2.30 -2.79 -5.86
CA ILE A 43 -2.89 -1.80 -6.75
C ILE A 43 -1.89 -0.65 -6.81
N LEU A 44 -1.57 -0.23 -8.02
CA LEU A 44 -0.60 0.85 -8.27
C LEU A 44 -1.32 2.03 -8.89
N ALA A 45 -0.92 3.22 -8.48
CA ALA A 45 -1.31 4.47 -9.13
C ALA A 45 -0.11 4.93 -9.95
N VAL A 46 -0.28 5.03 -11.26
CA VAL A 46 0.79 5.38 -12.19
C VAL A 46 0.48 6.71 -12.84
N ASP A 47 1.44 7.63 -12.80
CA ASP A 47 1.33 8.88 -13.52
C ASP A 47 1.63 8.63 -14.99
N ASN A 48 0.61 8.78 -15.84
CA ASN A 48 0.72 8.47 -17.26
C ASN A 48 1.68 9.40 -18.02
N GLU A 49 1.98 10.56 -17.47
CA GLU A 49 2.91 11.51 -18.10
C GLU A 49 4.36 11.11 -17.84
N THR A 50 4.72 10.85 -16.60
CA THR A 50 6.10 10.51 -16.22
C THR A 50 6.38 9.02 -16.26
N LYS A 51 5.34 8.19 -16.33
CA LYS A 51 5.43 6.73 -16.25
C LYS A 51 5.98 6.23 -14.93
N LYS A 52 5.89 7.06 -13.87
CA LYS A 52 6.33 6.67 -12.52
C LYS A 52 5.15 6.19 -11.70
N VAL A 53 5.43 5.27 -10.80
CA VAL A 53 4.45 4.85 -9.79
C VAL A 53 4.42 5.94 -8.72
N VAL A 54 3.25 6.51 -8.46
CA VAL A 54 3.09 7.61 -7.51
C VAL A 54 2.33 7.20 -6.25
N GLY A 55 1.79 5.99 -6.25
CA GLY A 55 1.12 5.44 -5.07
C GLY A 55 0.95 3.95 -5.22
N TYR A 56 0.78 3.25 -4.10
CA TYR A 56 0.52 1.83 -4.12
C TYR A 56 -0.14 1.38 -2.82
N ILE A 57 -0.78 0.23 -2.88
CA ILE A 57 -1.30 -0.48 -1.72
C ILE A 57 -1.10 -1.97 -2.00
N ASN A 58 -0.75 -2.74 -0.97
CA ASN A 58 -0.65 -4.18 -1.12
C ASN A 58 -1.41 -4.90 0.00
N ALA A 59 -1.76 -6.15 -0.25
CA ALA A 59 -2.40 -7.00 0.75
C ALA A 59 -1.89 -8.42 0.61
N ILE A 60 -1.76 -9.09 1.76
CA ILE A 60 -1.42 -10.50 1.85
C ILE A 60 -2.57 -11.23 2.51
N THR A 61 -2.78 -12.49 2.16
CA THR A 61 -3.96 -13.24 2.61
C THR A 61 -3.64 -14.72 2.73
N ASP A 62 -4.41 -15.42 3.59
CA ASP A 62 -4.38 -16.88 3.63
C ASP A 62 -5.28 -17.49 2.54
N GLY A 63 -6.00 -16.67 1.80
CA GLY A 63 -6.90 -17.10 0.75
C GLY A 63 -8.25 -17.62 1.25
N VAL A 64 -8.49 -17.58 2.56
CA VAL A 64 -9.68 -18.19 3.16
C VAL A 64 -10.42 -17.21 4.08
N LEU A 65 -9.77 -16.71 5.11
CA LEU A 65 -10.44 -15.96 6.17
C LEU A 65 -9.92 -14.54 6.36
N SER A 66 -8.62 -14.33 6.23
CA SER A 66 -7.99 -13.07 6.63
C SER A 66 -7.16 -12.44 5.53
N ALA A 67 -7.08 -11.12 5.57
CA ALA A 67 -6.20 -10.33 4.73
C ALA A 67 -5.59 -9.22 5.57
N TYR A 68 -4.32 -8.90 5.30
CA TYR A 68 -3.60 -7.84 5.98
C TYR A 68 -3.06 -6.88 4.95
N ILE A 69 -3.21 -5.58 5.22
CA ILE A 69 -2.70 -4.52 4.35
C ILE A 69 -1.43 -3.96 5.01
N PRO A 70 -0.23 -4.42 4.59
CA PRO A 70 1.02 -3.96 5.22
C PRO A 70 1.37 -2.52 4.90
N LEU A 71 1.12 -2.08 3.67
CA LEU A 71 1.64 -0.79 3.20
C LEU A 71 0.63 -0.09 2.31
N LEU A 72 0.55 1.22 2.49
CA LEU A 72 -0.15 2.15 1.62
C LEU A 72 0.66 3.43 1.59
N GLU A 73 1.07 3.86 0.42
CA GLU A 73 1.83 5.11 0.31
C GLU A 73 1.48 5.86 -0.96
N VAL A 74 1.57 7.18 -0.87
CA VAL A 74 1.50 8.09 -2.02
C VAL A 74 2.71 8.99 -1.91
N VAL A 75 3.44 9.21 -3.01
CA VAL A 75 4.61 10.07 -3.00
C VAL A 75 4.22 11.49 -2.60
N PRO A 76 5.13 12.25 -1.95
CA PRO A 76 4.78 13.57 -1.40
C PRO A 76 4.14 14.53 -2.42
N GLU A 77 4.64 14.56 -3.65
CA GLU A 77 4.15 15.49 -4.67
C GLU A 77 2.70 15.21 -5.08
N PHE A 78 2.19 14.02 -4.82
CA PHE A 78 0.86 13.60 -5.23
C PHE A 78 -0.11 13.41 -4.06
N LYS A 79 0.30 13.79 -2.85
CA LYS A 79 -0.58 13.73 -1.67
C LYS A 79 -1.71 14.75 -1.78
N ASN A 80 -2.80 14.49 -1.06
CA ASN A 80 -3.99 15.35 -0.98
C ASN A 80 -4.70 15.52 -2.33
N LYS A 81 -4.60 14.52 -3.19
CA LYS A 81 -5.28 14.49 -4.50
C LYS A 81 -6.26 13.33 -4.62
N GLY A 82 -6.54 12.63 -3.51
CA GLY A 82 -7.50 11.53 -3.50
C GLY A 82 -6.95 10.18 -3.93
N ILE A 83 -5.66 10.07 -4.22
CA ILE A 83 -5.05 8.82 -4.69
C ILE A 83 -5.10 7.74 -3.60
N GLY A 84 -4.73 8.11 -2.36
CA GLY A 84 -4.77 7.16 -1.25
C GLY A 84 -6.18 6.64 -0.99
N THR A 85 -7.17 7.51 -1.05
CA THR A 85 -8.57 7.15 -0.89
C THR A 85 -9.02 6.16 -1.95
N GLU A 86 -8.64 6.39 -3.20
CA GLU A 86 -8.98 5.51 -4.31
C GLU A 86 -8.29 4.14 -4.17
N LEU A 87 -7.03 4.14 -3.74
CA LEU A 87 -6.30 2.89 -3.52
C LEU A 87 -6.98 2.03 -2.44
N VAL A 88 -7.36 2.64 -1.32
CA VAL A 88 -8.06 1.91 -0.25
C VAL A 88 -9.40 1.38 -0.74
N LYS A 89 -10.17 2.22 -1.43
CA LYS A 89 -11.48 1.84 -1.94
C LYS A 89 -11.37 0.62 -2.85
N ARG A 90 -10.43 0.62 -3.77
CA ARG A 90 -10.23 -0.49 -4.70
C ARG A 90 -9.76 -1.75 -3.98
N MET A 91 -8.85 -1.60 -3.01
CA MET A 91 -8.36 -2.77 -2.28
C MET A 91 -9.47 -3.40 -1.43
N LEU A 92 -10.24 -2.61 -0.72
CA LEU A 92 -11.33 -3.13 0.11
C LEU A 92 -12.39 -3.83 -0.74
N GLU A 93 -12.64 -3.35 -1.95
CA GLU A 93 -13.55 -4.04 -2.87
C GLU A 93 -13.00 -5.40 -3.27
N LYS A 94 -11.69 -5.51 -3.50
CA LYS A 94 -11.06 -6.81 -3.82
C LYS A 94 -11.09 -7.77 -2.63
N LEU A 95 -11.06 -7.25 -1.42
CA LEU A 95 -10.98 -8.06 -0.20
C LEU A 95 -12.34 -8.33 0.44
N LYS A 96 -13.42 -7.91 -0.18
CA LYS A 96 -14.77 -7.91 0.45
C LYS A 96 -15.27 -9.28 0.89
N ASP A 97 -14.73 -10.35 0.34
CA ASP A 97 -15.16 -11.71 0.68
C ASP A 97 -14.37 -12.31 1.84
N TYR A 98 -13.38 -11.59 2.38
CA TYR A 98 -12.65 -12.03 3.56
C TYR A 98 -13.32 -11.50 4.82
N TYR A 99 -13.36 -12.32 5.87
CA TYR A 99 -13.92 -11.89 7.15
C TYR A 99 -13.07 -10.84 7.85
N MET A 100 -11.76 -11.06 7.90
CA MET A 100 -10.84 -10.21 8.64
C MET A 100 -9.97 -9.43 7.66
N ILE A 101 -10.13 -8.10 7.68
CA ILE A 101 -9.30 -7.21 6.88
C ILE A 101 -8.67 -6.22 7.84
N ASP A 102 -7.37 -6.35 8.08
CA ASP A 102 -6.68 -5.59 9.11
C ASP A 102 -5.59 -4.69 8.54
N ILE A 103 -5.38 -3.56 9.19
CA ILE A 103 -4.28 -2.65 8.91
C ILE A 103 -3.76 -2.11 10.24
N VAL A 104 -2.44 -1.94 10.34
CA VAL A 104 -1.82 -1.31 11.49
C VAL A 104 -1.26 0.03 11.02
N CYS A 105 -1.68 1.11 11.65
CA CYS A 105 -1.32 2.45 11.21
C CYS A 105 -1.22 3.39 12.41
N ASP A 106 -0.60 4.56 12.19
CA ASP A 106 -0.51 5.58 13.22
C ASP A 106 -1.89 6.13 13.55
N GLU A 107 -2.08 6.53 14.80
CA GLU A 107 -3.33 7.09 15.26
C GLU A 107 -3.77 8.30 14.44
N SER A 108 -2.80 9.08 13.97
CA SER A 108 -3.07 10.28 13.16
C SER A 108 -3.80 10.00 11.85
N VAL A 109 -3.76 8.75 11.35
CA VAL A 109 -4.44 8.38 10.11
C VAL A 109 -5.65 7.49 10.34
N HIS A 110 -6.06 7.25 11.59
CA HIS A 110 -7.26 6.46 11.88
C HIS A 110 -8.50 7.06 11.20
N GLY A 111 -8.64 8.39 11.23
CA GLY A 111 -9.79 9.06 10.60
C GLY A 111 -9.88 8.78 9.10
N PHE A 112 -8.73 8.66 8.44
CA PHE A 112 -8.68 8.33 7.03
C PHE A 112 -9.29 6.95 6.76
N TYR A 113 -8.93 5.94 7.56
CA TYR A 113 -9.44 4.58 7.38
C TYR A 113 -10.87 4.42 7.90
N GLU A 114 -11.25 5.18 8.92
CA GLU A 114 -12.61 5.14 9.45
C GLU A 114 -13.65 5.54 8.39
N LYS A 115 -13.28 6.44 7.47
CA LYS A 115 -14.15 6.83 6.37
C LYS A 115 -14.47 5.68 5.43
N SER A 116 -13.62 4.66 5.41
CA SER A 116 -13.83 3.46 4.60
C SER A 116 -14.55 2.35 5.35
N GLY A 117 -15.00 2.61 6.57
CA GLY A 117 -15.73 1.63 7.37
C GLY A 117 -14.89 0.82 8.33
N MET A 118 -13.59 1.08 8.40
CA MET A 118 -12.72 0.38 9.35
C MET A 118 -12.90 0.96 10.76
N LYS A 119 -12.67 0.14 11.76
CA LYS A 119 -12.84 0.53 13.17
C LYS A 119 -11.52 0.37 13.90
N LYS A 120 -11.28 1.25 14.87
CA LYS A 120 -10.11 1.15 15.74
C LYS A 120 -10.19 -0.10 16.57
N TYR A 121 -9.07 -0.76 16.74
CA TYR A 121 -8.96 -1.92 17.60
C TYR A 121 -7.53 -2.01 18.12
N SER A 122 -7.29 -2.86 19.13
CA SER A 122 -5.96 -3.04 19.71
C SER A 122 -5.13 -3.98 18.86
N ALA A 123 -3.84 -3.68 18.75
CA ALA A 123 -2.89 -4.53 18.03
C ALA A 123 -1.57 -4.57 18.79
N MET A 124 -0.78 -5.61 18.54
CA MET A 124 0.57 -5.74 19.08
C MET A 124 1.53 -5.90 17.92
N ILE A 125 2.66 -5.21 17.95
CA ILE A 125 3.66 -5.25 16.89
C ILE A 125 5.03 -5.56 17.47
N LEU A 126 5.88 -6.15 16.61
CA LEU A 126 7.30 -6.34 16.89
C LEU A 126 8.05 -5.89 15.65
N ARG A 127 9.05 -5.03 15.80
CA ARG A 127 9.81 -4.48 14.69
C ARG A 127 11.30 -4.79 14.83
N ASN A 128 11.86 -5.43 13.82
CA ASN A 128 13.31 -5.66 13.74
C ASN A 128 13.89 -4.57 12.86
N TYR A 129 14.22 -3.43 13.47
CA TYR A 129 14.65 -2.24 12.71
C TYR A 129 15.93 -2.46 11.91
N ASP A 130 16.78 -3.43 12.30
CA ASP A 130 17.97 -3.78 11.53
C ASP A 130 17.65 -4.49 10.20
N LYS A 131 16.40 -4.86 9.98
CA LYS A 131 15.93 -5.51 8.75
C LYS A 131 15.09 -4.60 7.87
N GLN A 132 15.12 -3.30 8.14
CA GLN A 132 14.27 -2.34 7.45
C GLN A 132 14.68 -2.08 6.00
N SER A 133 15.90 -2.37 5.64
CA SER A 133 16.39 -2.15 4.28
C SER A 133 16.66 -3.44 3.51
#